data_f3ff6eac36d2f764e557ac8bb6c9ba1a
#
_entry.id   f3ff6eac36d2f764e557ac8bb6c9ba1a
#
_cell.length_a   1.000
_cell.length_b   1.000
_cell.length_c   1.000
_cell.angle_alpha   90.00
_cell.angle_beta   90.00
_cell.angle_gamma   90.00
#
_symmetry.space_group_name_H-M   'P 1'
#
loop_
_entity.id
_entity.type
_entity.pdbx_description
1 polymer ?
#
loop_
_entity_poly.entity_id
_entity_poly.type
_entity_poly.pdbx_seq_one_letter_code
_entity_poly.pdbx_strand_id
1 'polypeptide(L)'
;MNRLLVLVLAAFFGTHALAAGDAASGKQKSEACAACHGADGNSPAGPDFPRLAGQHSDYLLKALRDYKSGERKNPIMGGQVVSLSSQDMADLAAYYSSLKGSLRVVR
;
A
#
# COMPACT_ATOMS: atom_id res chain seq x y z
N MET A 1 -46.06 -20.38 35.15
CA MET A 1 -45.84 -19.46 34.03
C MET A 1 -44.35 -19.40 33.78
N ASN A 2 -43.87 -20.21 32.83
CA ASN A 2 -42.46 -20.24 32.45
C ASN A 2 -42.23 -19.17 31.38
N ARG A 3 -41.49 -18.13 31.75
CA ARG A 3 -40.97 -17.17 30.79
C ARG A 3 -39.64 -17.73 30.28
N LEU A 4 -39.65 -18.29 29.07
CA LEU A 4 -38.46 -18.63 28.34
C LEU A 4 -37.76 -17.33 27.93
N LEU A 5 -36.61 -17.05 28.52
CA LEU A 5 -35.71 -15.98 28.10
C LEU A 5 -34.93 -16.51 26.88
N VAL A 6 -35.33 -16.07 25.69
CA VAL A 6 -34.56 -16.33 24.47
C VAL A 6 -33.42 -15.35 24.44
N LEU A 7 -32.22 -15.82 24.80
CA LEU A 7 -30.97 -15.08 24.56
C LEU A 7 -30.63 -15.13 23.07
N VAL A 8 -30.91 -14.06 22.35
CA VAL A 8 -30.43 -13.86 20.99
C VAL A 8 -28.95 -13.48 21.09
N LEU A 9 -28.07 -14.46 20.82
CA LEU A 9 -26.66 -14.20 20.62
C LEU A 9 -26.51 -13.50 19.24
N ALA A 10 -26.39 -12.18 19.24
CA ALA A 10 -26.00 -11.43 18.05
C ALA A 10 -24.51 -11.72 17.81
N ALA A 11 -24.23 -12.60 16.85
CA ALA A 11 -22.86 -12.80 16.35
C ALA A 11 -22.46 -11.54 15.58
N PHE A 12 -21.65 -10.71 16.19
CA PHE A 12 -20.96 -9.62 15.48
C PHE A 12 -19.91 -10.23 14.55
N PHE A 13 -20.26 -10.45 13.30
CA PHE A 13 -19.29 -10.63 12.25
C PHE A 13 -18.65 -9.27 11.98
N GLY A 14 -17.56 -8.98 12.70
CA GLY A 14 -16.72 -7.83 12.40
C GLY A 14 -16.13 -8.02 11.01
N THR A 15 -16.61 -7.27 10.03
CA THR A 15 -15.92 -7.12 8.76
C THR A 15 -14.62 -6.38 9.07
N HIS A 16 -13.50 -7.11 9.05
CA HIS A 16 -12.18 -6.48 9.13
C HIS A 16 -11.93 -5.74 7.82
N ALA A 17 -12.44 -4.53 7.70
CA ALA A 17 -12.04 -3.63 6.64
C ALA A 17 -10.56 -3.29 6.85
N LEU A 18 -9.73 -3.43 5.80
CA LEU A 18 -8.35 -2.96 5.81
C LEU A 18 -8.37 -1.46 6.14
N ALA A 19 -7.63 -1.03 7.16
CA ALA A 19 -7.50 0.39 7.44
C ALA A 19 -6.90 1.10 6.24
N ALA A 20 -7.34 2.34 5.97
CA ALA A 20 -6.70 3.20 4.98
C ALA A 20 -5.21 3.32 5.29
N GLY A 21 -4.40 3.52 4.25
CA GLY A 21 -2.96 3.67 4.40
C GLY A 21 -2.59 4.92 5.20
N ASP A 22 -1.56 4.79 6.02
CA ASP A 22 -0.97 5.87 6.80
C ASP A 22 0.38 6.31 6.21
N ALA A 23 0.46 7.55 5.75
CA ALA A 23 1.66 8.09 5.12
C ALA A 23 2.87 8.14 6.06
N ALA A 24 2.68 8.43 7.35
CA ALA A 24 3.77 8.45 8.33
C ALA A 24 4.36 7.06 8.55
N SER A 25 3.51 6.05 8.65
CA SER A 25 3.95 4.63 8.72
C SER A 25 4.61 4.20 7.41
N GLY A 26 4.10 4.63 6.27
CA GLY A 26 4.68 4.36 4.96
C GLY A 26 6.07 4.95 4.81
N LYS A 27 6.31 6.14 5.33
CA LYS A 27 7.64 6.76 5.36
C LYS A 27 8.66 5.89 6.08
N GLN A 28 8.30 5.35 7.23
CA GLN A 28 9.18 4.47 8.00
C GLN A 28 9.51 3.17 7.25
N LYS A 29 8.57 2.68 6.46
CA LYS A 29 8.71 1.44 5.68
C LYS A 29 9.42 1.65 4.33
N SER A 30 9.61 2.88 3.89
CA SER A 30 10.09 3.22 2.54
C SER A 30 11.60 3.14 2.36
N GLU A 31 12.38 2.86 3.40
CA GLU A 31 13.84 2.89 3.35
C GLU A 31 14.40 1.95 2.25
N ALA A 32 13.91 0.73 2.18
CA ALA A 32 14.31 -0.21 1.14
C ALA A 32 13.89 0.22 -0.28
N CYS A 33 12.79 0.93 -0.40
CA CYS A 33 12.29 1.45 -1.67
C CYS A 33 13.15 2.63 -2.16
N ALA A 34 13.60 3.45 -1.23
CA ALA A 34 14.39 4.65 -1.51
C ALA A 34 15.71 4.36 -2.23
N ALA A 35 16.30 3.20 -2.01
CA ALA A 35 17.54 2.80 -2.67
C ALA A 35 17.44 2.85 -4.21
N CYS A 36 16.29 2.54 -4.77
CA CYS A 36 16.05 2.53 -6.21
C CYS A 36 15.19 3.71 -6.68
N HIS A 37 14.17 4.09 -5.91
CA HIS A 37 13.21 5.12 -6.30
C HIS A 37 13.56 6.52 -5.83
N GLY A 38 14.61 6.65 -5.02
CA GLY A 38 15.02 7.91 -4.38
C GLY A 38 14.32 8.15 -3.05
N ALA A 39 14.98 8.88 -2.15
CA ALA A 39 14.44 9.21 -0.82
C ALA A 39 13.18 10.06 -0.88
N ASP A 40 13.02 10.86 -1.93
CA ASP A 40 11.84 11.67 -2.21
C ASP A 40 10.82 10.99 -3.15
N GLY A 41 11.09 9.75 -3.58
CA GLY A 41 10.29 9.02 -4.57
C GLY A 41 10.29 9.65 -5.96
N ASN A 42 11.15 10.63 -6.21
CA ASN A 42 11.20 11.42 -7.45
C ASN A 42 12.60 11.51 -8.06
N SER A 43 13.58 10.88 -7.45
CA SER A 43 14.98 10.88 -7.88
C SER A 43 15.49 9.44 -8.04
N PRO A 44 15.02 8.71 -9.08
CA PRO A 44 15.41 7.32 -9.28
C PRO A 44 16.91 7.16 -9.45
N ALA A 45 17.45 6.05 -8.96
CA ALA A 45 18.88 5.72 -9.08
C ALA A 45 19.33 5.42 -10.52
N GLY A 46 18.40 5.16 -11.42
CA GLY A 46 18.68 4.91 -12.84
C GLY A 46 17.40 4.91 -13.68
N PRO A 47 17.53 4.80 -15.03
CA PRO A 47 16.39 4.95 -15.93
C PRO A 47 15.38 3.82 -15.85
N ASP A 48 15.76 2.67 -15.29
CA ASP A 48 14.87 1.52 -15.13
C ASP A 48 13.96 1.60 -13.88
N PHE A 49 14.21 2.58 -13.02
CA PHE A 49 13.43 2.77 -11.80
C PHE A 49 12.46 3.94 -11.95
N PRO A 50 11.15 3.69 -11.83
CA PRO A 50 10.16 4.74 -12.01
C PRO A 50 10.11 5.71 -10.83
N ARG A 51 9.66 6.92 -11.11
CA ARG A 51 9.25 7.89 -10.10
C ARG A 51 7.91 7.46 -9.49
N LEU A 52 7.79 7.63 -8.19
CA LEU A 52 6.60 7.23 -7.42
C LEU A 52 5.86 8.43 -6.81
N ALA A 53 6.58 9.52 -6.55
CA ALA A 53 6.03 10.68 -5.86
C ALA A 53 4.87 11.32 -6.63
N GLY A 54 3.75 11.52 -5.93
CA GLY A 54 2.56 12.15 -6.49
C GLY A 54 1.68 11.23 -7.32
N GLN A 55 2.00 9.93 -7.41
CA GLN A 55 1.14 8.95 -8.06
C GLN A 55 -0.12 8.71 -7.22
N HIS A 56 -1.21 8.28 -7.85
CA HIS A 56 -2.43 7.89 -7.14
C HIS A 56 -2.19 6.73 -6.19
N SER A 57 -2.70 6.83 -4.96
CA SER A 57 -2.53 5.80 -3.95
C SER A 57 -3.19 4.47 -4.32
N ASP A 58 -4.34 4.50 -4.96
CA ASP A 58 -5.03 3.30 -5.44
C ASP A 58 -4.24 2.59 -6.56
N TYR A 59 -3.62 3.35 -7.46
CA TYR A 59 -2.75 2.79 -8.49
C TYR A 59 -1.50 2.15 -7.88
N LEU A 60 -0.84 2.84 -6.95
CA LEU A 60 0.36 2.32 -6.27
C LEU A 60 0.03 1.05 -5.48
N LEU A 61 -1.09 1.05 -4.77
CA LEU A 61 -1.52 -0.12 -4.01
C LEU A 61 -1.81 -1.32 -4.91
N LYS A 62 -2.51 -1.09 -6.03
CA LYS A 62 -2.75 -2.14 -7.02
C LYS A 62 -1.44 -2.68 -7.58
N ALA A 63 -0.50 -1.81 -7.94
CA ALA A 63 0.79 -2.22 -8.47
C ALA A 63 1.57 -3.09 -7.46
N LEU A 64 1.62 -2.69 -6.19
CA LEU A 64 2.28 -3.47 -5.14
C LEU A 64 1.63 -4.85 -4.96
N ARG A 65 0.30 -4.91 -4.93
CA ARG A 65 -0.45 -6.16 -4.85
C ARG A 65 -0.20 -7.07 -6.05
N ASP A 66 -0.17 -6.51 -7.24
CA ASP A 66 0.04 -7.25 -8.48
C ASP A 66 1.47 -7.83 -8.54
N TYR A 67 2.47 -7.11 -8.08
CA TYR A 67 3.82 -7.65 -7.93
C TYR A 67 3.89 -8.77 -6.90
N LYS A 68 3.19 -8.64 -5.80
CA LYS A 68 3.16 -9.66 -4.75
C LYS A 68 2.44 -10.93 -5.20
N SER A 69 1.33 -10.82 -5.93
CA SER A 69 0.56 -11.95 -6.44
C SER A 69 1.20 -12.61 -7.67
N GLY A 70 2.12 -11.92 -8.34
CA GLY A 70 2.72 -12.36 -9.59
C GLY A 70 1.91 -11.98 -10.84
N GLU A 71 0.81 -11.26 -10.73
CA GLU A 71 0.05 -10.76 -11.88
C GLU A 71 0.86 -9.72 -12.67
N ARG A 72 1.67 -8.92 -11.98
CA ARG A 72 2.68 -8.05 -12.58
C ARG A 72 4.06 -8.64 -12.30
N LYS A 73 4.78 -9.00 -13.36
CA LYS A 73 6.05 -9.71 -13.25
C LYS A 73 7.22 -8.76 -13.36
N ASN A 74 7.98 -8.64 -12.29
CA ASN A 74 9.28 -8.01 -12.26
C ASN A 74 10.09 -8.65 -11.13
N PRO A 75 11.24 -9.28 -11.41
CA PRO A 75 12.02 -10.00 -10.40
C PRO A 75 12.46 -9.11 -9.24
N ILE A 76 12.82 -7.85 -9.52
CA ILE A 76 13.28 -6.91 -8.50
C ILE A 76 12.11 -6.52 -7.60
N MET A 77 11.02 -6.01 -8.17
CA MET A 77 9.86 -5.59 -7.39
C MET A 77 9.18 -6.78 -6.69
N GLY A 78 9.10 -7.93 -7.34
CA GLY A 78 8.59 -9.15 -6.72
C GLY A 78 9.36 -9.52 -5.46
N GLY A 79 10.68 -9.40 -5.48
CA GLY A 79 11.52 -9.63 -4.29
C GLY A 79 11.31 -8.57 -3.19
N GLN A 80 11.08 -7.31 -3.56
CA GLN A 80 10.87 -6.22 -2.60
C GLN A 80 9.53 -6.34 -1.84
N VAL A 81 8.48 -6.82 -2.51
CA VAL A 81 7.13 -6.83 -1.93
C VAL A 81 6.78 -8.14 -1.21
N VAL A 82 7.59 -9.17 -1.34
CA VAL A 82 7.27 -10.52 -0.82
C VAL A 82 7.00 -10.54 0.68
N SER A 83 7.69 -9.71 1.46
CA SER A 83 7.54 -9.62 2.91
C SER A 83 6.52 -8.57 3.37
N LEU A 84 5.95 -7.80 2.47
CA LEU A 84 5.00 -6.75 2.82
C LEU A 84 3.62 -7.31 3.14
N SER A 85 3.04 -6.85 4.23
CA SER A 85 1.63 -7.09 4.54
C SER A 85 0.72 -6.20 3.67
N SER A 86 -0.58 -6.50 3.66
CA SER A 86 -1.56 -5.63 3.01
C SER A 86 -1.56 -4.22 3.58
N GLN A 87 -1.38 -4.07 4.90
CA GLN A 87 -1.28 -2.76 5.55
C GLN A 87 0.01 -2.04 5.17
N ASP A 88 1.14 -2.75 5.10
CA ASP A 88 2.41 -2.17 4.65
C ASP A 88 2.30 -1.58 3.25
N MET A 89 1.67 -2.30 2.34
CA MET A 89 1.45 -1.83 0.97
C MET A 89 0.52 -0.61 0.92
N ALA A 90 -0.54 -0.59 1.72
CA ALA A 90 -1.44 0.55 1.82
C ALA A 90 -0.72 1.80 2.39
N ASP A 91 0.11 1.62 3.41
CA ASP A 91 0.88 2.71 4.02
C ASP A 91 1.93 3.28 3.06
N LEU A 92 2.65 2.42 2.34
CA LEU A 92 3.62 2.84 1.32
C LEU A 92 2.93 3.60 0.18
N ALA A 93 1.78 3.11 -0.28
CA ALA A 93 1.00 3.79 -1.32
C ALA A 93 0.54 5.18 -0.86
N ALA A 94 0.07 5.31 0.38
CA ALA A 94 -0.31 6.59 0.97
C ALA A 94 0.88 7.55 1.08
N TYR A 95 2.03 7.05 1.49
CA TYR A 95 3.25 7.86 1.62
C TYR A 95 3.70 8.44 0.28
N TYR A 96 3.94 7.60 -0.72
CA TYR A 96 4.40 8.08 -2.03
C TYR A 96 3.37 8.95 -2.73
N SER A 97 2.09 8.66 -2.59
CA SER A 97 1.01 9.50 -3.10
C SER A 97 1.01 10.91 -2.49
N SER A 98 1.40 11.03 -1.23
CA SER A 98 1.43 12.30 -0.50
C SER A 98 2.60 13.21 -0.89
N LEU A 99 3.64 12.67 -1.51
CA LEU A 99 4.83 13.42 -1.88
C LEU A 99 4.58 14.26 -3.13
N LYS A 100 5.19 15.45 -3.14
CA LYS A 100 5.23 16.29 -4.34
C LYS A 100 6.21 15.68 -5.34
N GLY A 101 5.78 15.53 -6.59
CA GLY A 101 6.62 14.98 -7.65
C GLY A 101 6.27 15.57 -9.00
N SER A 102 6.97 15.08 -10.03
CA SER A 102 6.74 15.46 -11.42
C SER A 102 5.51 14.76 -12.04
N LEU A 103 4.98 13.74 -11.39
CA LEU A 103 3.76 13.08 -11.84
C LEU A 103 2.56 13.99 -11.59
N ARG A 104 1.81 14.27 -12.64
CA ARG A 104 0.62 15.11 -12.58
C ARG A 104 -0.57 14.34 -13.11
N VAL A 105 -1.67 14.43 -12.39
CA VAL A 105 -2.96 14.01 -12.89
C VAL A 105 -3.56 15.19 -13.61
N VAL A 106 -3.71 15.05 -14.91
CA VAL A 106 -4.50 15.99 -15.70
C VAL A 106 -5.97 15.60 -15.54
N ARG A 107 -6.72 16.42 -14.86
CA ARG A 107 -8.18 16.27 -14.73
C ARG A 107 -8.87 17.02 -15.86
#